data_afb108f3ad623201cfa583ce0b57cee0
#
_entry.id   afb108f3ad623201cfa583ce0b57cee0
#
_cell.length_a   1.000
_cell.length_b   1.000
_cell.length_c   1.000
_cell.angle_alpha   90.00
_cell.angle_beta   90.00
_cell.angle_gamma   90.00
#
_symmetry.space_group_name_H-M   'P 1'
#
loop_
_entity.id
_entity.type
_entity.pdbx_description
1 polymer ?
#
loop_
_entity_poly.entity_id
_entity_poly.type
_entity_poly.pdbx_seq_one_letter_code
_entity_poly.pdbx_strand_id
1 'polypeptide(L)'
;MREYIRKYFALRKHNTKVAIKKAKQRKMCYLFLAPYAILFAMFFVFPVVASIYYSFTYYNILEPPRFIGLQNYISLILEDDIFLTSIKNTFMIAIITGPLGYILSFLFAWLINELPRWIRSIAVIVFYAPSIAGNCYVIFSVFFRGDGYGYVNALLMDLGIIDTPKLWLIDPKYMLPICMLVILWMSLGTGFLSFVAGLQGVDASQFEAGYMDGIRNRWQELWYITLPNMKPMLLFGAVMAITQAFNVCDVTMALCGYPSTDYAARTIVTHLFDYGFSRFEMGYACAIATILFLVMILCNKAIQGLLRRVGT
;
A
#
# COMPACT_ATOMS: atom_id res chain seq x y z
N MET A 1 -17.33 -12.92 -38.80
CA MET A 1 -17.47 -12.22 -37.51
C MET A 1 -18.66 -12.74 -36.67
N ARG A 2 -19.89 -12.82 -37.18
CA ARG A 2 -21.08 -13.34 -36.44
C ARG A 2 -20.94 -14.80 -35.98
N GLU A 3 -20.34 -15.67 -36.78
CA GLU A 3 -20.18 -17.09 -36.47
C GLU A 3 -19.12 -17.33 -35.37
N TYR A 4 -18.04 -16.55 -35.37
CA TYR A 4 -17.01 -16.57 -34.34
C TYR A 4 -17.56 -16.12 -32.96
N ILE A 5 -18.38 -15.06 -32.95
CA ILE A 5 -19.04 -14.57 -31.73
C ILE A 5 -20.02 -15.62 -31.19
N ARG A 6 -20.79 -16.29 -32.06
CA ARG A 6 -21.73 -17.35 -31.68
C ARG A 6 -21.01 -18.58 -31.09
N LYS A 7 -19.88 -18.96 -31.67
CA LYS A 7 -19.02 -20.06 -31.18
C LYS A 7 -18.39 -19.73 -29.83
N TYR A 8 -17.92 -18.50 -29.65
CA TYR A 8 -17.38 -18.00 -28.38
C TYR A 8 -18.43 -18.03 -27.26
N PHE A 9 -19.64 -17.54 -27.50
CA PHE A 9 -20.74 -17.56 -26.52
C PHE A 9 -21.21 -18.99 -26.22
N ALA A 10 -21.22 -19.88 -27.19
CA ALA A 10 -21.57 -21.29 -27.01
C ALA A 10 -20.53 -22.01 -26.13
N LEU A 11 -19.22 -21.81 -26.38
CA LEU A 11 -18.13 -22.32 -25.56
C LEU A 11 -18.18 -21.79 -24.12
N ARG A 12 -18.44 -20.49 -23.95
CA ARG A 12 -18.61 -19.88 -22.62
C ARG A 12 -19.79 -20.48 -21.86
N LYS A 13 -20.95 -20.68 -22.53
CA LYS A 13 -22.14 -21.31 -21.94
C LYS A 13 -21.91 -22.79 -21.59
N HIS A 14 -21.16 -23.53 -22.42
CA HIS A 14 -20.76 -24.90 -22.13
C HIS A 14 -19.84 -24.97 -20.91
N ASN A 15 -18.78 -24.16 -20.86
CA ASN A 15 -17.85 -24.10 -19.75
C ASN A 15 -18.55 -23.71 -18.43
N THR A 16 -19.53 -22.79 -18.48
CA THR A 16 -20.33 -22.42 -17.31
C THR A 16 -21.19 -23.60 -16.81
N LYS A 17 -21.81 -24.36 -17.70
CA LYS A 17 -22.59 -25.56 -17.32
C LYS A 17 -21.71 -26.64 -16.71
N VAL A 18 -20.51 -26.86 -17.26
CA VAL A 18 -19.53 -27.81 -16.70
C VAL A 18 -19.05 -27.37 -15.32
N ALA A 19 -18.77 -26.07 -15.14
CA ALA A 19 -18.37 -25.52 -13.85
C ALA A 19 -19.48 -25.67 -12.80
N ILE A 20 -20.74 -25.39 -13.13
CA ILE A 20 -21.90 -25.57 -12.23
C ILE A 20 -22.06 -27.05 -11.86
N LYS A 21 -21.92 -27.98 -12.83
CA LYS A 21 -22.00 -29.43 -12.56
C LYS A 21 -20.88 -29.88 -11.60
N LYS A 22 -19.64 -29.43 -11.82
CA LYS A 22 -18.51 -29.68 -10.91
C LYS A 22 -18.74 -29.08 -9.53
N ALA A 23 -19.29 -27.86 -9.46
CA ALA A 23 -19.64 -27.21 -8.18
C ALA A 23 -20.69 -28.01 -7.40
N LYS A 24 -21.74 -28.51 -8.07
CA LYS A 24 -22.74 -29.38 -7.43
C LYS A 24 -22.16 -30.68 -6.90
N GLN A 25 -21.18 -31.26 -7.57
CA GLN A 25 -20.49 -32.49 -7.11
C GLN A 25 -19.62 -32.24 -5.87
N ARG A 26 -19.15 -30.99 -5.66
CA ARG A 26 -18.26 -30.61 -4.55
C ARG A 26 -18.99 -29.82 -3.44
N LYS A 27 -20.24 -30.15 -3.18
CA LYS A 27 -21.08 -29.43 -2.18
C LYS A 27 -20.41 -29.33 -0.81
N MET A 28 -19.71 -30.37 -0.36
CA MET A 28 -19.03 -30.38 0.93
C MET A 28 -17.92 -29.30 1.00
N CYS A 29 -17.18 -29.07 -0.08
CA CYS A 29 -16.17 -28.01 -0.09
C CYS A 29 -16.79 -26.61 0.10
N TYR A 30 -17.96 -26.36 -0.52
CA TYR A 30 -18.68 -25.11 -0.32
C TYR A 30 -19.28 -24.98 1.07
N LEU A 31 -19.74 -26.09 1.67
CA LEU A 31 -20.24 -26.09 3.05
C LEU A 31 -19.12 -25.72 4.05
N PHE A 32 -17.91 -26.26 3.88
CA PHE A 32 -16.75 -25.89 4.71
C PHE A 32 -16.27 -24.47 4.46
N LEU A 33 -16.42 -23.93 3.23
CA LEU A 33 -16.08 -22.55 2.91
C LEU A 33 -17.17 -21.55 3.38
N ALA A 34 -18.40 -22.00 3.55
CA ALA A 34 -19.56 -21.14 3.85
C ALA A 34 -19.37 -20.23 5.10
N PRO A 35 -18.88 -20.71 6.24
CA PRO A 35 -18.69 -19.86 7.41
C PRO A 35 -17.76 -18.69 7.13
N TYR A 36 -16.63 -18.94 6.47
CA TYR A 36 -15.69 -17.90 6.05
C TYR A 36 -16.33 -16.93 5.04
N ALA A 37 -17.02 -17.47 4.03
CA ALA A 37 -17.63 -16.66 2.98
C ALA A 37 -18.74 -15.73 3.55
N ILE A 38 -19.53 -16.21 4.52
CA ILE A 38 -20.57 -15.41 5.19
C ILE A 38 -19.91 -14.27 5.99
N LEU A 39 -18.90 -14.57 6.81
CA LEU A 39 -18.19 -13.56 7.59
C LEU A 39 -17.47 -12.54 6.66
N PHE A 40 -16.84 -13.01 5.59
CA PHE A 40 -16.23 -12.14 4.62
C PHE A 40 -17.26 -11.23 3.92
N ALA A 41 -18.39 -11.77 3.51
CA ALA A 41 -19.45 -10.98 2.91
C ALA A 41 -20.01 -9.94 3.89
N MET A 42 -20.22 -10.31 5.15
CA MET A 42 -20.79 -9.45 6.19
C MET A 42 -19.84 -8.33 6.61
N PHE A 43 -18.55 -8.63 6.82
CA PHE A 43 -17.60 -7.68 7.39
C PHE A 43 -16.74 -6.94 6.35
N PHE A 44 -16.62 -7.46 5.12
CA PHE A 44 -15.84 -6.81 4.07
C PHE A 44 -16.72 -6.34 2.91
N VAL A 45 -17.51 -7.22 2.31
CA VAL A 45 -18.28 -6.85 1.11
C VAL A 45 -19.39 -5.87 1.43
N PHE A 46 -20.17 -6.16 2.47
CA PHE A 46 -21.32 -5.32 2.85
C PHE A 46 -20.91 -3.89 3.22
N PRO A 47 -19.89 -3.62 4.07
CA PRO A 47 -19.45 -2.25 4.37
C PRO A 47 -18.94 -1.49 3.13
N VAL A 48 -18.25 -2.16 2.22
CA VAL A 48 -17.79 -1.54 0.96
C VAL A 48 -18.96 -1.13 0.09
N VAL A 49 -19.95 -2.02 -0.09
CA VAL A 49 -21.16 -1.72 -0.86
C VAL A 49 -21.97 -0.60 -0.20
N ALA A 50 -22.12 -0.66 1.12
CA ALA A 50 -22.80 0.40 1.89
C ALA A 50 -22.07 1.75 1.76
N SER A 51 -20.73 1.78 1.84
CA SER A 51 -19.96 3.00 1.63
C SER A 51 -20.17 3.58 0.23
N ILE A 52 -20.16 2.73 -0.81
CA ILE A 52 -20.46 3.17 -2.17
C ILE A 52 -21.89 3.73 -2.27
N TYR A 53 -22.87 3.12 -1.61
CA TYR A 53 -24.23 3.64 -1.58
C TYR A 53 -24.31 5.00 -0.87
N TYR A 54 -23.72 5.13 0.33
CA TYR A 54 -23.73 6.36 1.10
C TYR A 54 -22.96 7.49 0.40
N SER A 55 -22.01 7.22 -0.46
CA SER A 55 -21.30 8.23 -1.25
C SER A 55 -22.21 9.06 -2.16
N PHE A 56 -23.38 8.52 -2.53
CA PHE A 56 -24.41 9.23 -3.31
C PHE A 56 -25.49 9.90 -2.45
N THR A 57 -25.30 9.93 -1.13
CA THR A 57 -26.27 10.46 -0.18
C THR A 57 -25.68 11.59 0.64
N TYR A 58 -26.53 12.51 1.09
CA TYR A 58 -26.23 13.35 2.24
C TYR A 58 -26.52 12.54 3.50
N TYR A 59 -25.49 12.28 4.30
CA TYR A 59 -25.59 11.48 5.52
C TYR A 59 -24.64 12.02 6.59
N ASN A 60 -25.19 12.49 7.72
CA ASN A 60 -24.49 13.10 8.85
C ASN A 60 -24.69 12.34 10.18
N ILE A 61 -25.06 11.06 10.14
CA ILE A 61 -25.39 10.19 11.28
C ILE A 61 -26.68 10.60 12.03
N LEU A 62 -26.94 11.89 12.18
CA LEU A 62 -28.10 12.41 12.93
C LEU A 62 -29.41 12.30 12.15
N GLU A 63 -29.32 12.44 10.84
CA GLU A 63 -30.47 12.35 9.94
C GLU A 63 -30.41 11.10 9.05
N PRO A 64 -31.57 10.54 8.64
CA PRO A 64 -31.55 9.44 7.68
C PRO A 64 -30.92 9.87 6.36
N PRO A 65 -30.22 8.97 5.68
CA PRO A 65 -29.51 9.30 4.44
C PRO A 65 -30.50 9.74 3.34
N ARG A 66 -30.24 10.91 2.76
CA ARG A 66 -31.03 11.46 1.63
C ARG A 66 -30.23 11.34 0.35
N PHE A 67 -30.81 10.78 -0.69
CA PHE A 67 -30.13 10.63 -1.98
C PHE A 67 -29.95 11.99 -2.66
N ILE A 68 -28.68 12.35 -2.95
CA ILE A 68 -28.27 13.61 -3.61
C ILE A 68 -27.52 13.38 -4.94
N GLY A 69 -27.45 12.14 -5.41
CA GLY A 69 -26.75 11.80 -6.65
C GLY A 69 -25.24 12.05 -6.57
N LEU A 70 -24.69 12.77 -7.54
CA LEU A 70 -23.25 13.04 -7.65
C LEU A 70 -22.78 14.31 -6.92
N GLN A 71 -23.61 14.95 -6.11
CA GLN A 71 -23.30 16.23 -5.48
C GLN A 71 -22.01 16.17 -4.66
N ASN A 72 -21.81 15.13 -3.84
CA ASN A 72 -20.59 14.95 -3.06
C ASN A 72 -19.32 14.93 -3.94
N TYR A 73 -19.39 14.29 -5.10
CA TYR A 73 -18.26 14.21 -6.03
C TYR A 73 -17.99 15.54 -6.74
N ILE A 74 -19.06 16.29 -7.04
CA ILE A 74 -18.95 17.63 -7.65
C ILE A 74 -18.28 18.58 -6.66
N SER A 75 -18.77 18.63 -5.41
CA SER A 75 -18.19 19.48 -4.37
C SER A 75 -16.73 19.10 -4.06
N LEU A 76 -16.39 17.79 -4.03
CA LEU A 76 -15.02 17.32 -3.84
C LEU A 76 -14.03 17.81 -4.91
N ILE A 77 -14.47 17.87 -6.17
CA ILE A 77 -13.57 18.20 -7.29
C ILE A 77 -13.55 19.70 -7.56
N LEU A 78 -14.67 20.39 -7.39
CA LEU A 78 -14.82 21.79 -7.81
C LEU A 78 -14.74 22.81 -6.65
N GLU A 79 -15.03 22.38 -5.41
CA GLU A 79 -15.18 23.30 -4.27
C GLU A 79 -14.18 23.04 -3.15
N ASP A 80 -13.50 21.88 -3.15
CA ASP A 80 -12.60 21.48 -2.06
C ASP A 80 -11.11 21.52 -2.49
N ASP A 81 -10.49 22.71 -2.38
CA ASP A 81 -9.08 22.93 -2.65
C ASP A 81 -8.17 22.10 -1.74
N ILE A 82 -8.62 21.79 -0.51
CA ILE A 82 -7.88 20.99 0.45
C ILE A 82 -7.84 19.53 -0.02
N PHE A 83 -8.93 19.03 -0.61
CA PHE A 83 -8.96 17.70 -1.22
C PHE A 83 -7.99 17.60 -2.39
N LEU A 84 -7.91 18.60 -3.26
CA LEU A 84 -6.96 18.63 -4.37
C LEU A 84 -5.51 18.62 -3.87
N THR A 85 -5.21 19.37 -2.81
CA THR A 85 -3.90 19.33 -2.13
C THR A 85 -3.62 17.95 -1.55
N SER A 86 -4.62 17.32 -0.93
CA SER A 86 -4.52 15.97 -0.36
C SER A 86 -4.26 14.90 -1.43
N ILE A 87 -4.87 15.02 -2.60
CA ILE A 87 -4.59 14.17 -3.78
C ILE A 87 -3.12 14.31 -4.18
N LYS A 88 -2.65 15.55 -4.39
CA LYS A 88 -1.27 15.83 -4.79
C LYS A 88 -0.27 15.22 -3.81
N ASN A 89 -0.47 15.43 -2.51
CA ASN A 89 0.39 14.92 -1.45
C ASN A 89 0.40 13.37 -1.43
N THR A 90 -0.78 12.75 -1.51
CA THR A 90 -0.91 11.30 -1.53
C THR A 90 -0.21 10.68 -2.74
N PHE A 91 -0.39 11.26 -3.93
CA PHE A 91 0.31 10.79 -5.13
C PHE A 91 1.81 11.02 -5.05
N MET A 92 2.28 12.14 -4.50
CA MET A 92 3.71 12.40 -4.29
C MET A 92 4.31 11.35 -3.34
N ILE A 93 3.66 11.07 -2.22
CA ILE A 93 4.07 9.99 -1.30
C ILE A 93 4.07 8.66 -2.05
N ALA A 94 2.98 8.29 -2.72
CA ALA A 94 2.83 6.98 -3.35
C ALA A 94 3.84 6.73 -4.48
N ILE A 95 4.12 7.73 -5.30
CA ILE A 95 5.08 7.63 -6.42
C ILE A 95 6.52 7.51 -5.91
N ILE A 96 6.85 8.17 -4.80
CA ILE A 96 8.22 8.13 -4.26
C ILE A 96 8.37 6.93 -3.34
N THR A 97 7.51 6.78 -2.33
CA THR A 97 7.70 5.75 -1.30
C THR A 97 7.29 4.36 -1.77
N GLY A 98 6.31 4.25 -2.68
CA GLY A 98 5.86 2.95 -3.22
C GLY A 98 6.99 2.20 -3.94
N PRO A 99 7.52 2.71 -5.06
CA PRO A 99 8.60 2.05 -5.78
C PRO A 99 9.90 1.95 -4.97
N LEU A 100 10.28 3.02 -4.25
CA LEU A 100 11.51 3.03 -3.47
C LEU A 100 11.44 2.04 -2.31
N GLY A 101 10.34 2.01 -1.57
CA GLY A 101 10.10 1.06 -0.49
C GLY A 101 10.05 -0.39 -0.99
N TYR A 102 9.45 -0.62 -2.14
CA TYR A 102 9.44 -1.93 -2.80
C TYR A 102 10.86 -2.41 -3.15
N ILE A 103 11.65 -1.54 -3.80
CA ILE A 103 13.05 -1.86 -4.18
C ILE A 103 13.90 -2.08 -2.92
N LEU A 104 13.80 -1.21 -1.92
CA LEU A 104 14.52 -1.35 -0.65
C LEU A 104 14.14 -2.65 0.06
N SER A 105 12.86 -2.98 0.15
CA SER A 105 12.39 -4.22 0.77
C SER A 105 12.94 -5.45 0.07
N PHE A 106 12.98 -5.47 -1.26
CA PHE A 106 13.56 -6.55 -2.04
C PHE A 106 15.09 -6.64 -1.85
N LEU A 107 15.78 -5.50 -1.93
CA LEU A 107 17.24 -5.42 -1.76
C LEU A 107 17.68 -5.92 -0.38
N PHE A 108 17.02 -5.45 0.69
CA PHE A 108 17.30 -5.91 2.04
C PHE A 108 17.00 -7.41 2.22
N ALA A 109 15.89 -7.91 1.67
CA ALA A 109 15.59 -9.33 1.69
C ALA A 109 16.67 -10.16 1.01
N TRP A 110 17.15 -9.72 -0.16
CA TRP A 110 18.20 -10.36 -0.91
C TRP A 110 19.55 -10.37 -0.15
N LEU A 111 19.97 -9.21 0.38
CA LEU A 111 21.20 -9.12 1.18
C LEU A 111 21.14 -9.99 2.46
N ILE A 112 20.01 -9.96 3.16
CA ILE A 112 19.82 -10.76 4.38
C ILE A 112 19.78 -12.26 4.05
N ASN A 113 19.33 -12.64 2.87
CA ASN A 113 19.30 -14.06 2.46
C ASN A 113 20.68 -14.68 2.30
N GLU A 114 21.70 -13.87 2.04
CA GLU A 114 23.11 -14.32 1.96
C GLU A 114 23.71 -14.66 3.34
N LEU A 115 23.08 -14.21 4.43
CA LEU A 115 23.61 -14.42 5.79
C LEU A 115 23.38 -15.87 6.27
N PRO A 116 24.24 -16.39 7.16
CA PRO A 116 24.03 -17.64 7.87
C PRO A 116 22.65 -17.67 8.57
N ARG A 117 22.04 -18.86 8.67
CA ARG A 117 20.64 -19.02 9.12
C ARG A 117 20.30 -18.27 10.41
N TRP A 118 21.17 -18.32 11.41
CA TRP A 118 20.92 -17.69 12.71
C TRP A 118 21.00 -16.15 12.64
N ILE A 119 21.98 -15.59 11.91
CA ILE A 119 22.10 -14.14 11.71
C ILE A 119 20.93 -13.64 10.86
N ARG A 120 20.56 -14.39 9.80
CA ARG A 120 19.40 -14.11 8.96
C ARG A 120 18.12 -13.96 9.78
N SER A 121 17.86 -14.91 10.69
CA SER A 121 16.65 -14.86 11.54
C SER A 121 16.62 -13.62 12.42
N ILE A 122 17.74 -13.26 13.04
CA ILE A 122 17.84 -12.03 13.84
C ILE A 122 17.65 -10.80 12.97
N ALA A 123 18.33 -10.74 11.82
CA ALA A 123 18.23 -9.61 10.90
C ALA A 123 16.76 -9.40 10.41
N VAL A 124 16.06 -10.48 10.05
CA VAL A 124 14.64 -10.39 9.65
C VAL A 124 13.81 -9.80 10.78
N ILE A 125 13.99 -10.24 12.03
CA ILE A 125 13.26 -9.70 13.18
C ILE A 125 13.55 -8.21 13.35
N VAL A 126 14.81 -7.80 13.34
CA VAL A 126 15.24 -6.41 13.55
C VAL A 126 14.67 -5.48 12.46
N PHE A 127 14.80 -5.89 11.20
CA PHE A 127 14.32 -5.07 10.07
C PHE A 127 12.78 -5.06 9.94
N TYR A 128 12.10 -6.11 10.37
CA TYR A 128 10.65 -6.18 10.35
C TYR A 128 9.99 -5.52 11.58
N ALA A 129 10.71 -5.41 12.71
CA ALA A 129 10.21 -4.85 13.97
C ALA A 129 9.51 -3.49 13.83
N PRO A 130 10.03 -2.50 13.06
CA PRO A 130 9.36 -1.21 12.88
C PRO A 130 7.95 -1.32 12.32
N SER A 131 7.71 -2.26 11.41
CA SER A 131 6.39 -2.42 10.77
C SER A 131 5.37 -3.11 11.68
N ILE A 132 5.82 -3.87 12.70
CA ILE A 132 4.93 -4.51 13.70
C ILE A 132 4.68 -3.58 14.89
N ALA A 133 5.67 -2.78 15.26
CA ALA A 133 5.63 -2.00 16.51
C ALA A 133 4.61 -0.84 16.52
N GLY A 134 3.72 -0.77 15.52
CA GLY A 134 2.64 0.22 15.47
C GLY A 134 3.19 1.65 15.44
N ASN A 135 3.10 2.35 16.56
CA ASN A 135 3.44 3.79 16.66
C ASN A 135 4.95 4.09 16.79
N CYS A 136 5.84 3.20 16.36
CA CYS A 136 7.30 3.43 16.51
C CYS A 136 7.79 4.68 15.74
N TYR A 137 7.05 5.13 14.72
CA TYR A 137 7.34 6.37 13.99
C TYR A 137 7.32 7.61 14.89
N VAL A 138 6.63 7.57 16.04
CA VAL A 138 6.60 8.69 17.00
C VAL A 138 8.00 9.04 17.52
N ILE A 139 8.94 8.09 17.54
CA ILE A 139 10.33 8.37 17.93
C ILE A 139 10.96 9.46 17.06
N PHE A 140 10.54 9.57 15.79
CA PHE A 140 11.02 10.61 14.88
C PHE A 140 10.58 12.02 15.28
N SER A 141 9.52 12.18 16.09
CA SER A 141 9.16 13.49 16.63
C SER A 141 10.25 14.05 17.57
N VAL A 142 11.00 13.15 18.23
CA VAL A 142 12.13 13.53 19.08
C VAL A 142 13.36 13.84 18.22
N PHE A 143 13.62 13.04 17.18
CA PHE A 143 14.75 13.26 16.27
C PHE A 143 14.62 14.60 15.52
N PHE A 144 13.43 14.89 14.98
CA PHE A 144 13.11 16.07 14.18
C PHE A 144 12.47 17.20 15.00
N ARG A 145 12.71 17.23 16.31
CA ARG A 145 12.21 18.28 17.16
C ARG A 145 12.74 19.64 16.70
N GLY A 146 11.88 20.66 16.68
CA GLY A 146 12.15 21.98 16.09
C GLY A 146 13.01 22.91 16.95
N ASP A 147 13.51 22.48 18.10
CA ASP A 147 14.40 23.24 18.97
C ASP A 147 15.88 22.85 18.80
N GLY A 148 16.78 23.56 19.47
CA GLY A 148 18.22 23.26 19.42
C GLY A 148 18.61 21.94 20.09
N TYR A 149 17.71 21.29 20.85
CA TYR A 149 17.91 19.99 21.49
C TYR A 149 17.44 18.83 20.64
N GLY A 150 16.74 19.10 19.53
CA GLY A 150 16.38 18.06 18.55
C GLY A 150 17.66 17.42 17.98
N TYR A 151 17.77 16.09 17.99
CA TYR A 151 18.99 15.39 17.56
C TYR A 151 19.50 15.81 16.18
N VAL A 152 18.60 15.98 15.21
CA VAL A 152 18.97 16.41 13.84
C VAL A 152 19.44 17.86 13.84
N ASN A 153 18.76 18.77 14.57
CA ASN A 153 19.19 20.15 14.66
C ASN A 153 20.53 20.27 15.39
N ALA A 154 20.71 19.59 16.52
CA ALA A 154 21.97 19.61 17.28
C ALA A 154 23.13 19.13 16.39
N LEU A 155 22.97 17.99 15.70
CA LEU A 155 23.99 17.47 14.81
C LEU A 155 24.33 18.44 13.66
N LEU A 156 23.33 19.04 13.02
CA LEU A 156 23.55 19.96 11.90
C LEU A 156 24.16 21.30 12.33
N MET A 157 23.86 21.76 13.55
CA MET A 157 24.49 22.96 14.13
C MET A 157 25.92 22.66 14.53
N ASP A 158 26.21 21.51 15.13
CA ASP A 158 27.58 21.10 15.50
C ASP A 158 28.48 20.93 14.27
N LEU A 159 27.91 20.47 13.14
CA LEU A 159 28.60 20.38 11.86
C LEU A 159 28.72 21.72 11.11
N GLY A 160 28.14 22.80 11.63
CA GLY A 160 28.16 24.12 10.99
C GLY A 160 27.35 24.20 9.69
N ILE A 161 26.41 23.29 9.49
CA ILE A 161 25.55 23.25 8.26
C ILE A 161 24.37 24.21 8.39
N ILE A 162 23.88 24.41 9.60
CA ILE A 162 22.79 25.36 9.92
C ILE A 162 23.18 26.23 11.12
N ASP A 163 22.83 27.52 11.06
CA ASP A 163 23.10 28.47 12.15
C ASP A 163 21.96 28.53 13.17
N THR A 164 20.74 28.16 12.72
CA THR A 164 19.53 28.23 13.54
C THR A 164 18.74 26.92 13.41
N PRO A 165 18.07 26.48 14.51
CA PRO A 165 17.27 25.25 14.48
C PRO A 165 16.12 25.38 13.47
N LYS A 166 15.90 24.30 12.70
CA LYS A 166 14.82 24.21 11.70
C LYS A 166 13.58 23.56 12.32
N LEU A 167 12.42 24.06 11.94
CA LEU A 167 11.11 23.53 12.36
C LEU A 167 10.65 22.40 11.42
N TRP A 168 11.36 21.27 11.44
CA TRP A 168 11.20 20.15 10.49
C TRP A 168 9.77 19.63 10.33
N LEU A 169 9.00 19.59 11.42
CA LEU A 169 7.65 19.01 11.46
C LEU A 169 6.53 20.05 11.43
N ILE A 170 6.90 21.37 11.35
CA ILE A 170 5.94 22.49 11.36
C ILE A 170 6.03 23.28 10.07
N ASP A 171 7.22 23.42 9.49
CA ASP A 171 7.42 24.13 8.22
C ASP A 171 6.89 23.27 7.05
N PRO A 172 5.92 23.77 6.26
CA PRO A 172 5.33 23.09 5.13
C PRO A 172 6.34 22.51 4.13
N LYS A 173 7.51 23.15 4.01
CA LYS A 173 8.57 22.71 3.08
C LYS A 173 9.20 21.36 3.47
N TYR A 174 9.32 21.07 4.76
CA TYR A 174 10.04 19.90 5.27
C TYR A 174 9.11 18.75 5.70
N MET A 175 7.85 19.04 6.01
CA MET A 175 6.89 18.04 6.52
C MET A 175 6.78 16.80 5.64
N LEU A 176 6.47 17.00 4.35
CA LEU A 176 6.23 15.89 3.43
C LEU A 176 7.50 15.05 3.18
N PRO A 177 8.70 15.65 2.92
CA PRO A 177 9.95 14.90 2.81
C PRO A 177 10.27 14.06 4.04
N ILE A 178 10.07 14.58 5.25
CA ILE A 178 10.34 13.83 6.48
C ILE A 178 9.35 12.70 6.67
N CYS A 179 8.06 12.94 6.42
CA CYS A 179 7.07 11.86 6.43
C CYS A 179 7.45 10.75 5.44
N MET A 180 7.87 11.09 4.22
CA MET A 180 8.32 10.11 3.23
C MET A 180 9.54 9.32 3.70
N LEU A 181 10.51 9.96 4.36
CA LEU A 181 11.68 9.28 4.92
C LEU A 181 11.25 8.26 5.99
N VAL A 182 10.37 8.65 6.90
CA VAL A 182 9.87 7.75 7.96
C VAL A 182 9.04 6.60 7.36
N ILE A 183 8.21 6.86 6.35
CA ILE A 183 7.45 5.83 5.64
C ILE A 183 8.39 4.84 4.96
N LEU A 184 9.48 5.31 4.34
CA LEU A 184 10.49 4.44 3.73
C LEU A 184 11.19 3.57 4.78
N TRP A 185 11.52 4.13 5.94
CA TRP A 185 12.08 3.34 7.04
C TRP A 185 11.12 2.25 7.52
N MET A 186 9.81 2.52 7.53
CA MET A 186 8.78 1.54 7.89
C MET A 186 8.39 0.60 6.73
N SER A 187 8.93 0.77 5.54
CA SER A 187 8.51 0.01 4.35
C SER A 187 8.84 -1.49 4.39
N LEU A 188 9.70 -1.92 5.32
CA LEU A 188 10.10 -3.31 5.51
C LEU A 188 9.00 -4.10 6.25
N GLY A 189 7.82 -4.18 5.62
CA GLY A 189 6.63 -4.83 6.16
C GLY A 189 6.36 -6.22 5.57
N THR A 190 5.08 -6.55 5.37
CA THR A 190 4.63 -7.84 4.86
C THR A 190 5.19 -8.18 3.48
N GLY A 191 5.44 -7.17 2.63
CA GLY A 191 6.11 -7.32 1.34
C GLY A 191 7.54 -7.85 1.49
N PHE A 192 8.31 -7.29 2.43
CA PHE A 192 9.65 -7.75 2.77
C PHE A 192 9.66 -9.22 3.22
N LEU A 193 8.76 -9.63 4.11
CA LEU A 193 8.66 -11.04 4.53
C LEU A 193 8.32 -11.97 3.36
N SER A 194 7.46 -11.54 2.46
CA SER A 194 7.14 -12.28 1.25
C SER A 194 8.38 -12.48 0.36
N PHE A 195 9.23 -11.47 0.24
CA PHE A 195 10.50 -11.59 -0.50
C PHE A 195 11.48 -12.54 0.19
N VAL A 196 11.63 -12.45 1.51
CA VAL A 196 12.47 -13.38 2.28
C VAL A 196 11.99 -14.83 2.09
N ALA A 197 10.68 -15.06 2.19
CA ALA A 197 10.10 -16.39 1.98
C ALA A 197 10.29 -16.88 0.53
N GLY A 198 10.11 -15.99 -0.46
CA GLY A 198 10.33 -16.31 -1.87
C GLY A 198 11.78 -16.68 -2.18
N LEU A 199 12.74 -15.93 -1.64
CA LEU A 199 14.17 -16.20 -1.80
C LEU A 199 14.56 -17.55 -1.20
N GLN A 200 14.00 -17.92 -0.05
CA GLN A 200 14.27 -19.23 0.59
C GLN A 200 13.56 -20.39 -0.11
N GLY A 201 12.55 -20.10 -0.93
CA GLY A 201 11.80 -21.11 -1.69
C GLY A 201 12.41 -21.48 -3.03
N VAL A 202 13.46 -20.81 -3.49
CA VAL A 202 14.15 -21.17 -4.74
C VAL A 202 14.96 -22.43 -4.53
N ASP A 203 14.77 -23.43 -5.40
CA ASP A 203 15.49 -24.70 -5.32
C ASP A 203 17.00 -24.51 -5.60
N ALA A 204 17.84 -25.04 -4.70
CA ALA A 204 19.29 -24.98 -4.81
C ALA A 204 19.81 -25.61 -6.11
N SER A 205 19.14 -26.64 -6.63
CA SER A 205 19.49 -27.30 -7.89
C SER A 205 19.50 -26.36 -9.08
N GLN A 206 18.66 -25.29 -9.06
CA GLN A 206 18.63 -24.31 -10.13
C GLN A 206 19.87 -23.42 -10.16
N PHE A 207 20.45 -23.12 -9.00
CA PHE A 207 21.72 -22.39 -8.90
C PHE A 207 22.88 -23.26 -9.38
N GLU A 208 22.89 -24.56 -9.01
CA GLU A 208 23.89 -25.52 -9.49
C GLU A 208 23.85 -25.69 -11.00
N ALA A 209 22.65 -25.84 -11.58
CA ALA A 209 22.46 -25.89 -13.03
C ALA A 209 22.92 -24.59 -13.69
N GLY A 210 22.58 -23.42 -13.13
CA GLY A 210 23.00 -22.11 -13.63
C GLY A 210 24.53 -21.94 -13.65
N TYR A 211 25.26 -22.49 -12.66
CA TYR A 211 26.73 -22.50 -12.69
C TYR A 211 27.27 -23.33 -13.84
N MET A 212 26.65 -24.46 -14.16
CA MET A 212 27.01 -25.29 -15.31
C MET A 212 26.74 -24.59 -16.63
N ASP A 213 25.67 -23.76 -16.70
CA ASP A 213 25.29 -22.93 -17.86
C ASP A 213 26.13 -21.64 -17.99
N GLY A 214 27.12 -21.41 -17.10
CA GLY A 214 28.06 -20.30 -17.19
C GLY A 214 27.68 -19.04 -16.42
N ILE A 215 26.73 -19.09 -15.49
CA ILE A 215 26.44 -18.02 -14.53
C ILE A 215 27.62 -17.92 -13.55
N ARG A 216 28.26 -16.75 -13.47
CA ARG A 216 29.49 -16.57 -12.70
C ARG A 216 29.40 -15.56 -11.56
N ASN A 217 28.34 -14.76 -11.50
CA ASN A 217 28.21 -13.72 -10.47
C ASN A 217 26.77 -13.63 -9.93
N ARG A 218 26.64 -13.05 -8.73
CA ARG A 218 25.38 -12.89 -8.00
C ARG A 218 24.33 -12.06 -8.73
N TRP A 219 24.74 -11.11 -9.57
CA TRP A 219 23.81 -10.31 -10.37
C TRP A 219 23.17 -11.14 -11.50
N GLN A 220 23.95 -12.04 -12.11
CA GLN A 220 23.43 -12.97 -13.10
C GLN A 220 22.46 -13.98 -12.47
N GLU A 221 22.82 -14.55 -11.31
CA GLU A 221 21.90 -15.40 -10.51
C GLU A 221 20.60 -14.69 -10.19
N LEU A 222 20.69 -13.45 -9.71
CA LEU A 222 19.52 -12.63 -9.39
C LEU A 222 18.61 -12.50 -10.61
N TRP A 223 19.20 -12.14 -11.78
CA TRP A 223 18.43 -11.80 -12.97
C TRP A 223 17.85 -13.01 -13.69
N TYR A 224 18.63 -14.09 -13.80
CA TYR A 224 18.25 -15.26 -14.60
C TYR A 224 17.59 -16.37 -13.79
N ILE A 225 17.84 -16.48 -12.49
CA ILE A 225 17.29 -17.55 -11.65
C ILE A 225 16.32 -16.99 -10.63
N THR A 226 16.75 -16.03 -9.81
CA THR A 226 15.99 -15.59 -8.62
C THR A 226 14.72 -14.83 -9.02
N LEU A 227 14.83 -13.76 -9.80
CA LEU A 227 13.68 -12.92 -10.17
C LEU A 227 12.58 -13.69 -10.93
N PRO A 228 12.88 -14.58 -11.91
CA PRO A 228 11.86 -15.37 -12.57
C PRO A 228 11.10 -16.31 -11.62
N ASN A 229 11.81 -16.96 -10.70
CA ASN A 229 11.21 -17.87 -9.71
C ASN A 229 10.38 -17.14 -8.67
N MET A 230 10.76 -15.90 -8.33
CA MET A 230 10.07 -15.08 -7.35
C MET A 230 8.88 -14.30 -7.90
N LYS A 231 8.55 -14.41 -9.17
CA LYS A 231 7.48 -13.63 -9.83
C LYS A 231 6.17 -13.53 -9.04
N PRO A 232 5.62 -14.60 -8.43
CA PRO A 232 4.43 -14.49 -7.59
C PRO A 232 4.62 -13.62 -6.35
N MET A 233 5.79 -13.74 -5.69
CA MET A 233 6.11 -12.97 -4.49
C MET A 233 6.39 -11.50 -4.82
N LEU A 234 7.01 -11.23 -5.96
CA LEU A 234 7.21 -9.88 -6.49
C LEU A 234 5.88 -9.18 -6.76
N LEU A 235 4.93 -9.88 -7.39
CA LEU A 235 3.58 -9.34 -7.61
C LEU A 235 2.84 -9.07 -6.30
N PHE A 236 2.92 -9.97 -5.33
CA PHE A 236 2.32 -9.78 -4.01
C PHE A 236 2.95 -8.58 -3.28
N GLY A 237 4.28 -8.51 -3.23
CA GLY A 237 5.01 -7.39 -2.62
C GLY A 237 4.65 -6.03 -3.25
N ALA A 238 4.47 -5.98 -4.58
CA ALA A 238 4.05 -4.76 -5.27
C ALA A 238 2.63 -4.32 -4.88
N VAL A 239 1.69 -5.26 -4.77
CA VAL A 239 0.32 -4.96 -4.31
C VAL A 239 0.35 -4.40 -2.88
N MET A 240 1.14 -5.01 -2.00
CA MET A 240 1.28 -4.56 -0.62
C MET A 240 1.93 -3.17 -0.53
N ALA A 241 2.99 -2.92 -1.30
CA ALA A 241 3.66 -1.62 -1.36
C ALA A 241 2.72 -0.49 -1.83
N ILE A 242 1.92 -0.75 -2.88
CA ILE A 242 0.93 0.21 -3.37
C ILE A 242 -0.11 0.49 -2.29
N THR A 243 -0.66 -0.55 -1.67
CA THR A 243 -1.69 -0.41 -0.65
C THR A 243 -1.19 0.40 0.55
N GLN A 244 0.04 0.15 1.00
CA GLN A 244 0.67 0.91 2.08
C GLN A 244 0.93 2.37 1.68
N ALA A 245 1.43 2.63 0.48
CA ALA A 245 1.76 3.97 0.02
C ALA A 245 0.54 4.89 -0.13
N PHE A 246 -0.63 4.35 -0.50
CA PHE A 246 -1.87 5.12 -0.57
C PHE A 246 -2.60 5.24 0.76
N ASN A 247 -2.30 4.38 1.74
CA ASN A 247 -3.03 4.31 3.02
C ASN A 247 -2.31 5.07 4.15
N VAL A 248 -1.48 6.05 3.79
CA VAL A 248 -0.71 6.85 4.75
C VAL A 248 -1.63 7.83 5.47
N CYS A 249 -1.74 7.65 6.78
CA CYS A 249 -2.52 8.51 7.68
C CYS A 249 -1.77 8.73 9.00
N ASP A 250 -1.47 7.64 9.73
CA ASP A 250 -0.98 7.69 11.10
C ASP A 250 0.35 8.44 11.23
N VAL A 251 1.28 8.19 10.30
CA VAL A 251 2.60 8.85 10.29
C VAL A 251 2.46 10.36 10.10
N THR A 252 1.64 10.80 9.16
CA THR A 252 1.45 12.24 8.88
C THR A 252 0.72 12.94 10.02
N MET A 253 -0.29 12.31 10.61
CA MET A 253 -1.01 12.86 11.76
C MET A 253 -0.14 12.95 13.01
N ALA A 254 0.65 11.93 13.29
CA ALA A 254 1.47 11.89 14.49
C ALA A 254 2.69 12.82 14.45
N LEU A 255 3.31 12.97 13.27
CA LEU A 255 4.51 13.80 13.12
C LEU A 255 4.19 15.26 12.85
N CYS A 256 3.24 15.54 11.98
CA CYS A 256 2.94 16.91 11.53
C CYS A 256 1.71 17.51 12.21
N GLY A 257 1.06 16.76 13.11
CA GLY A 257 -0.16 17.19 13.79
C GLY A 257 -1.41 17.07 12.90
N TYR A 258 -2.56 17.36 13.52
CA TYR A 258 -3.85 17.31 12.85
C TYR A 258 -4.75 18.45 13.32
N PRO A 259 -5.09 19.38 12.41
CA PRO A 259 -4.60 19.53 11.03
C PRO A 259 -3.12 19.93 10.97
N SER A 260 -2.41 19.53 9.90
CA SER A 260 -1.04 19.98 9.65
C SER A 260 -1.02 21.45 9.19
N THR A 261 0.11 22.15 9.42
CA THR A 261 0.28 23.56 9.00
C THR A 261 0.05 23.67 7.49
N ASP A 262 -0.81 24.62 7.08
CA ASP A 262 -1.20 24.87 5.69
C ASP A 262 -1.64 23.61 4.93
N TYR A 263 -2.10 22.58 5.63
CA TYR A 263 -2.47 21.28 5.09
C TYR A 263 -1.34 20.59 4.29
N ALA A 264 -0.08 20.99 4.50
CA ALA A 264 1.06 20.54 3.71
C ALA A 264 1.34 19.04 3.80
N ALA A 265 1.00 18.38 4.92
CA ALA A 265 1.13 16.93 5.10
C ALA A 265 -0.22 16.20 5.01
N ARG A 266 -1.29 16.88 4.56
CA ARG A 266 -2.62 16.26 4.47
C ARG A 266 -2.67 15.26 3.32
N THR A 267 -3.15 14.04 3.60
CA THR A 267 -3.36 12.96 2.63
C THR A 267 -4.86 12.74 2.40
N ILE A 268 -5.22 11.97 1.37
CA ILE A 268 -6.63 11.61 1.13
C ILE A 268 -7.23 10.89 2.34
N VAL A 269 -6.46 10.04 3.01
CA VAL A 269 -6.94 9.29 4.19
C VAL A 269 -7.13 10.21 5.39
N THR A 270 -6.21 11.16 5.64
CA THR A 270 -6.40 12.16 6.71
C THR A 270 -7.58 13.08 6.42
N HIS A 271 -7.83 13.40 5.16
CA HIS A 271 -8.99 14.18 4.74
C HIS A 271 -10.30 13.42 4.96
N LEU A 272 -10.32 12.12 4.63
CA LEU A 272 -11.44 11.23 4.94
C LEU A 272 -11.73 11.17 6.44
N PHE A 273 -10.67 11.08 7.27
CA PHE A 273 -10.81 11.09 8.74
C PHE A 273 -11.46 12.38 9.25
N ASP A 274 -11.09 13.53 8.68
CA ASP A 274 -11.68 14.82 9.04
C ASP A 274 -13.19 14.83 8.81
N TYR A 275 -13.62 14.51 7.61
CA TYR A 275 -15.04 14.53 7.28
C TYR A 275 -15.83 13.43 8.00
N GLY A 276 -15.25 12.21 8.12
CA GLY A 276 -15.92 11.08 8.73
C GLY A 276 -16.04 11.17 10.25
N PHE A 277 -14.97 11.55 10.93
CA PHE A 277 -14.91 11.45 12.40
C PHE A 277 -14.92 12.80 13.14
N SER A 278 -14.48 13.90 12.48
CA SER A 278 -14.50 15.22 13.12
C SER A 278 -15.75 16.02 12.76
N ARG A 279 -16.16 15.99 11.49
CA ARG A 279 -17.33 16.73 10.98
C ARG A 279 -18.61 15.89 10.94
N PHE A 280 -18.47 14.55 11.03
CA PHE A 280 -19.58 13.59 10.94
C PHE A 280 -20.35 13.62 9.61
N GLU A 281 -19.72 14.12 8.55
CA GLU A 281 -20.28 14.11 7.19
C GLU A 281 -19.97 12.78 6.49
N MET A 282 -20.65 11.71 6.91
CA MET A 282 -20.38 10.35 6.47
C MET A 282 -20.58 10.15 4.96
N GLY A 283 -21.59 10.81 4.36
CA GLY A 283 -21.83 10.72 2.92
C GLY A 283 -20.64 11.24 2.11
N TYR A 284 -20.08 12.38 2.53
CA TYR A 284 -18.90 12.98 1.91
C TYR A 284 -17.64 12.15 2.14
N ALA A 285 -17.41 11.66 3.36
CA ALA A 285 -16.31 10.75 3.67
C ALA A 285 -16.38 9.45 2.84
N CYS A 286 -17.57 8.89 2.64
CA CYS A 286 -17.79 7.74 1.77
C CYS A 286 -17.47 8.04 0.30
N ALA A 287 -17.69 9.26 -0.19
CA ALA A 287 -17.30 9.66 -1.54
C ALA A 287 -15.76 9.73 -1.67
N ILE A 288 -15.05 10.29 -0.68
CA ILE A 288 -13.59 10.29 -0.64
C ILE A 288 -13.04 8.86 -0.63
N ALA A 289 -13.59 7.98 0.23
CA ALA A 289 -13.20 6.58 0.31
C ALA A 289 -13.41 5.84 -1.03
N THR A 290 -14.52 6.11 -1.72
CA THR A 290 -14.83 5.50 -3.02
C THR A 290 -13.84 5.94 -4.09
N ILE A 291 -13.48 7.23 -4.15
CA ILE A 291 -12.45 7.74 -5.07
C ILE A 291 -11.10 7.07 -4.78
N LEU A 292 -10.67 7.04 -3.52
CA LEU A 292 -9.41 6.39 -3.12
C LEU A 292 -9.39 4.92 -3.53
N PHE A 293 -10.47 4.19 -3.26
CA PHE A 293 -10.61 2.78 -3.63
C PHE A 293 -10.49 2.56 -5.15
N LEU A 294 -11.14 3.38 -5.96
CA LEU A 294 -11.04 3.31 -7.43
C LEU A 294 -9.62 3.61 -7.91
N VAL A 295 -8.97 4.64 -7.36
CA VAL A 295 -7.57 5.00 -7.67
C VAL A 295 -6.64 3.82 -7.33
N MET A 296 -6.79 3.23 -6.15
CA MET A 296 -5.97 2.07 -5.73
C MET A 296 -6.15 0.87 -6.68
N ILE A 297 -7.38 0.56 -7.09
CA ILE A 297 -7.65 -0.53 -8.06
C ILE A 297 -6.96 -0.24 -9.40
N LEU A 298 -7.07 0.99 -9.91
CA LEU A 298 -6.46 1.38 -11.18
C LEU A 298 -4.93 1.29 -11.12
N CYS A 299 -4.31 1.82 -10.06
CA CYS A 299 -2.87 1.74 -9.84
C CYS A 299 -2.41 0.28 -9.72
N ASN A 300 -3.12 -0.55 -8.94
CA ASN A 300 -2.80 -1.97 -8.81
C ASN A 300 -2.86 -2.71 -10.17
N LYS A 301 -3.92 -2.47 -10.96
CA LYS A 301 -4.04 -3.08 -12.31
C LYS A 301 -2.92 -2.62 -13.24
N ALA A 302 -2.56 -1.34 -13.22
CA ALA A 302 -1.49 -0.79 -14.05
C ALA A 302 -0.14 -1.43 -13.70
N ILE A 303 0.22 -1.48 -12.42
CA ILE A 303 1.51 -2.03 -11.96
C ILE A 303 1.58 -3.55 -12.17
N GLN A 304 0.50 -4.30 -11.90
CA GLN A 304 0.45 -5.72 -12.21
C GLN A 304 0.60 -5.99 -13.70
N GLY A 305 0.02 -5.13 -14.56
CA GLY A 305 0.18 -5.21 -16.01
C GLY A 305 1.63 -5.00 -16.46
N LEU A 306 2.35 -4.07 -15.81
CA LEU A 306 3.77 -3.82 -16.05
C LEU A 306 4.64 -5.00 -15.57
N LEU A 307 4.44 -5.45 -14.33
CA LEU A 307 5.24 -6.53 -13.74
C LEU A 307 5.03 -7.90 -14.41
N ARG A 308 3.86 -8.17 -14.98
CA ARG A 308 3.62 -9.39 -15.75
C ARG A 308 4.52 -9.50 -16.99
N ARG A 309 4.97 -8.37 -17.53
CA ARG A 309 5.88 -8.32 -18.69
C ARG A 309 7.35 -8.48 -18.30
N VAL A 310 7.69 -8.27 -17.03
CA VAL A 310 9.04 -8.47 -16.51
C VAL A 310 9.25 -9.98 -16.30
N GLY A 311 10.24 -10.57 -16.99
CA GLY A 311 10.58 -11.99 -16.91
C GLY A 311 9.78 -12.91 -17.86
N THR A 312 9.23 -12.35 -18.96
CA THR A 312 8.90 -13.07 -20.20
C THR A 312 9.98 -12.71 -21.22
#